data_6f8310949f3a3e28d4fb613f79fbb355
#
_entry.id   6f8310949f3a3e28d4fb613f79fbb355
#
_cell.length_a   1.000
_cell.length_b   1.000
_cell.length_c   1.000
_cell.angle_alpha   90.00
_cell.angle_beta   90.00
_cell.angle_gamma   90.00
#
_symmetry.space_group_name_H-M   'P 1'
#
loop_
_entity.id
_entity.type
_entity.pdbx_description
1 polymer ?
#
loop_
_entity_poly.entity_id
_entity_poly.type
_entity_poly.pdbx_seq_one_letter_code
_entity_poly.pdbx_strand_id
1 'polypeptide(L)'
;MTAIMFDIEALDIRPTAAIASIGAVLFEPRSDWIGDTFHLHVSLENCQRHGLTFGASTITWWMGQDDTARQTLINGQLDAAPLITALEAFSAFCPTGADIWCNGNSYDMPILANAYHAVGIDTPWHFYNERDLRTLKGLNKTLRIERSGTHHNALDDAIHQARLVQHILQFNSDLDA
;
A
#
# COMPACT_ATOMS: atom_id res chain seq x y z
N MET A 1 -7.72 -12.90 -13.37
CA MET A 1 -6.71 -13.47 -12.42
C MET A 1 -6.63 -12.51 -11.26
N THR A 2 -6.90 -12.98 -10.06
CA THR A 2 -6.93 -12.12 -8.85
C THR A 2 -5.56 -11.54 -8.59
N ALA A 3 -5.50 -10.24 -8.38
CA ALA A 3 -4.34 -9.48 -7.99
C ALA A 3 -4.59 -8.80 -6.64
N ILE A 4 -3.53 -8.28 -6.03
CA ILE A 4 -3.62 -7.47 -4.81
C ILE A 4 -3.09 -6.05 -5.11
N MET A 5 -3.80 -5.05 -4.66
CA MET A 5 -3.30 -3.68 -4.57
C MET A 5 -3.05 -3.35 -3.12
N PHE A 6 -1.88 -2.84 -2.78
CA PHE A 6 -1.59 -2.34 -1.45
C PHE A 6 -1.06 -0.92 -1.46
N ASP A 7 -1.23 -0.26 -0.35
CA ASP A 7 -0.67 1.04 -0.03
C ASP A 7 -0.20 1.04 1.43
N ILE A 8 0.80 1.85 1.76
CA ILE A 8 1.30 1.98 3.13
C ILE A 8 1.37 3.44 3.53
N GLU A 9 1.09 3.69 4.81
CA GLU A 9 1.47 4.95 5.43
C GLU A 9 2.77 4.76 6.20
N ALA A 10 3.77 5.59 5.92
CA ALA A 10 5.11 5.43 6.48
C ALA A 10 5.67 6.74 7.03
N LEU A 11 6.64 6.65 7.94
CA LEU A 11 7.23 7.81 8.64
C LEU A 11 8.61 8.19 8.12
N ASP A 12 9.04 7.65 6.98
CA ASP A 12 10.28 7.98 6.29
C ASP A 12 10.11 7.77 4.77
N ILE A 13 11.07 8.22 3.96
CA ILE A 13 11.12 7.98 2.51
C ILE A 13 12.15 6.90 2.13
N ARG A 14 12.92 6.40 3.09
CA ARG A 14 13.92 5.35 2.87
C ARG A 14 13.26 3.97 2.88
N PRO A 15 13.85 2.96 2.22
CA PRO A 15 13.37 1.58 2.33
C PRO A 15 13.24 1.06 3.76
N THR A 16 14.02 1.62 4.69
CA THR A 16 13.99 1.28 6.12
C THR A 16 12.88 1.97 6.91
N ALA A 17 11.95 2.67 6.26
CA ALA A 17 10.89 3.46 6.91
C ALA A 17 10.05 2.64 7.89
N ALA A 18 9.71 3.25 9.03
CA ALA A 18 8.68 2.74 9.93
C ALA A 18 7.30 2.84 9.26
N ILE A 19 6.59 1.72 9.21
CA ILE A 19 5.24 1.62 8.64
C ILE A 19 4.22 1.94 9.73
N ALA A 20 3.30 2.83 9.45
CA ALA A 20 2.21 3.20 10.37
C ALA A 20 0.92 2.42 10.10
N SER A 21 0.64 2.10 8.83
CA SER A 21 -0.47 1.23 8.44
C SER A 21 -0.22 0.56 7.09
N ILE A 22 -0.89 -0.58 6.88
CA ILE A 22 -0.92 -1.31 5.62
C ILE A 22 -2.39 -1.44 5.22
N GLY A 23 -2.73 -0.96 4.03
CA GLY A 23 -4.04 -1.14 3.41
C GLY A 23 -3.91 -1.98 2.15
N ALA A 24 -4.83 -2.90 1.90
CA ALA A 24 -4.82 -3.68 0.68
C ALA A 24 -6.22 -4.12 0.26
N VAL A 25 -6.35 -4.47 -1.01
CA VAL A 25 -7.60 -4.96 -1.60
C VAL A 25 -7.30 -6.00 -2.68
N LEU A 26 -8.07 -7.06 -2.69
CA LEU A 26 -8.09 -8.01 -3.80
C LEU A 26 -8.89 -7.42 -4.97
N PHE A 27 -8.42 -7.57 -6.18
CA PHE A 27 -9.11 -7.06 -7.36
C PHE A 27 -8.77 -7.86 -8.62
N GLU A 28 -9.58 -7.71 -9.66
CA GLU A 28 -9.31 -8.23 -11.00
C GLU A 28 -8.92 -7.06 -11.92
N PRO A 29 -7.67 -6.99 -12.39
CA PRO A 29 -7.18 -5.83 -13.15
C PRO A 29 -7.95 -5.52 -14.45
N ARG A 30 -8.61 -6.52 -15.06
CA ARG A 30 -9.35 -6.38 -16.32
C ARG A 30 -10.86 -6.56 -16.18
N SER A 31 -11.41 -6.28 -14.99
CA SER A 31 -12.85 -6.28 -14.71
C SER A 31 -13.15 -5.23 -13.66
N ASP A 32 -14.43 -5.05 -13.30
CA ASP A 32 -14.84 -4.13 -12.23
C ASP A 32 -14.85 -4.76 -10.84
N TRP A 33 -14.40 -6.03 -10.73
CA TRP A 33 -14.45 -6.75 -9.48
C TRP A 33 -13.44 -6.22 -8.47
N ILE A 34 -13.95 -5.87 -7.30
CA ILE A 34 -13.21 -5.56 -6.07
C ILE A 34 -13.63 -6.59 -5.03
N GLY A 35 -12.68 -7.25 -4.41
CA GLY A 35 -12.87 -8.32 -3.44
C GLY A 35 -12.63 -7.90 -2.00
N ASP A 36 -12.13 -8.84 -1.21
CA ASP A 36 -11.85 -8.63 0.21
C ASP A 36 -10.81 -7.54 0.42
N THR A 37 -10.89 -6.90 1.58
CA THR A 37 -10.01 -5.81 1.98
C THR A 37 -9.21 -6.17 3.23
N PHE A 38 -8.04 -5.58 3.35
CA PHE A 38 -7.17 -5.66 4.50
C PHE A 38 -6.79 -4.26 4.97
N HIS A 39 -6.88 -3.99 6.26
CA HIS A 39 -6.36 -2.76 6.85
C HIS A 39 -5.87 -3.03 8.26
N LEU A 40 -4.62 -2.67 8.54
CA LEU A 40 -4.03 -2.85 9.86
C LEU A 40 -3.06 -1.74 10.18
N HIS A 41 -3.20 -1.15 11.37
CA HIS A 41 -2.23 -0.22 11.91
C HIS A 41 -1.06 -0.98 12.53
N VAL A 42 0.16 -0.48 12.31
CA VAL A 42 1.41 -1.08 12.76
C VAL A 42 2.00 -0.21 13.86
N SER A 43 2.38 -0.81 14.98
CA SER A 43 2.99 -0.10 16.12
C SER A 43 4.31 0.56 15.72
N LEU A 44 4.34 1.88 15.71
CA LEU A 44 5.54 2.66 15.42
C LEU A 44 6.65 2.40 16.44
N GLU A 45 6.29 2.20 17.73
CA GLU A 45 7.26 1.81 18.76
C GLU A 45 7.88 0.44 18.45
N ASN A 46 7.06 -0.53 17.99
CA ASN A 46 7.58 -1.83 17.60
C ASN A 46 8.45 -1.76 16.34
N CYS A 47 8.08 -0.95 15.34
CA CYS A 47 8.92 -0.66 14.18
C CYS A 47 10.30 -0.13 14.60
N GLN A 48 10.34 0.82 15.53
CA GLN A 48 11.59 1.37 16.05
C GLN A 48 12.46 0.31 16.74
N ARG A 49 11.87 -0.60 17.50
CA ARG A 49 12.58 -1.72 18.15
C ARG A 49 13.22 -2.68 17.13
N HIS A 50 12.64 -2.80 15.95
CA HIS A 50 13.19 -3.56 14.82
C HIS A 50 14.14 -2.75 13.92
N GLY A 51 14.53 -1.53 14.35
CA GLY A 51 15.51 -0.70 13.65
C GLY A 51 14.95 0.05 12.45
N LEU A 52 13.62 0.10 12.28
CA LEU A 52 13.02 0.91 11.23
C LEU A 52 13.12 2.41 11.56
N THR A 53 13.15 3.25 10.53
CA THR A 53 13.58 4.63 10.62
C THR A 53 12.43 5.62 10.51
N PHE A 54 12.67 6.80 11.12
CA PHE A 54 11.77 7.96 11.07
C PHE A 54 12.51 9.11 10.39
N GLY A 55 11.91 9.71 9.38
CA GLY A 55 12.46 10.83 8.65
C GLY A 55 11.90 12.16 9.16
N ALA A 56 12.76 13.10 9.53
CA ALA A 56 12.32 14.41 10.03
C ALA A 56 11.43 15.15 9.03
N SER A 57 11.76 15.09 7.73
CA SER A 57 10.94 15.68 6.66
C SER A 57 9.55 15.05 6.56
N THR A 58 9.46 13.73 6.68
CA THR A 58 8.19 13.00 6.64
C THR A 58 7.33 13.30 7.86
N ILE A 59 7.93 13.36 9.04
CA ILE A 59 7.23 13.77 10.26
C ILE A 59 6.68 15.20 10.11
N THR A 60 7.50 16.14 9.62
CA THR A 60 7.06 17.53 9.39
C THR A 60 5.93 17.59 8.35
N TRP A 61 6.03 16.77 7.30
CA TRP A 61 4.98 16.65 6.29
C TRP A 61 3.65 16.14 6.89
N TRP A 62 3.70 15.08 7.73
CA TRP A 62 2.52 14.57 8.46
C TRP A 62 1.90 15.63 9.37
N MET A 63 2.71 16.42 10.06
CA MET A 63 2.22 17.53 10.89
C MET A 63 1.44 18.58 10.08
N GLY A 64 1.76 18.73 8.79
CA GLY A 64 1.09 19.65 7.86
C GLY A 64 -0.15 19.10 7.17
N GLN A 65 -0.49 17.81 7.36
CA GLN A 65 -1.70 17.23 6.78
C GLN A 65 -2.98 17.74 7.49
N ASP A 66 -4.15 17.49 6.89
CA ASP A 66 -5.42 17.84 7.51
C ASP A 66 -5.67 17.06 8.81
N ASP A 67 -6.64 17.54 9.60
CA ASP A 67 -6.94 16.95 10.90
C ASP A 67 -7.40 15.50 10.80
N THR A 68 -8.13 15.14 9.75
CA THR A 68 -8.65 13.77 9.54
C THR A 68 -7.51 12.80 9.34
N ALA A 69 -6.56 13.12 8.45
CA ALA A 69 -5.39 12.29 8.19
C ALA A 69 -4.52 12.13 9.44
N ARG A 70 -4.26 13.24 10.16
CA ARG A 70 -3.49 13.20 11.42
C ARG A 70 -4.16 12.35 12.48
N GLN A 71 -5.49 12.52 12.68
CA GLN A 71 -6.23 11.77 13.68
C GLN A 71 -6.30 10.28 13.34
N THR A 72 -6.43 9.93 12.06
CA THR A 72 -6.37 8.53 11.62
C THR A 72 -5.04 7.89 12.00
N LEU A 73 -3.93 8.58 11.76
CA LEU A 73 -2.59 8.12 12.14
C LEU A 73 -2.47 7.96 13.67
N ILE A 74 -2.88 8.98 14.45
CA ILE A 74 -2.78 8.99 15.90
C ILE A 74 -3.66 7.91 16.53
N ASN A 75 -4.92 7.84 16.14
CA ASN A 75 -5.88 6.88 16.69
C ASN A 75 -5.50 5.45 16.32
N GLY A 76 -4.95 5.24 15.11
CA GLY A 76 -4.46 3.94 14.67
C GLY A 76 -3.35 3.38 15.57
N GLN A 77 -2.61 4.24 16.29
CA GLN A 77 -1.56 3.78 17.20
C GLN A 77 -2.09 3.28 18.57
N LEU A 78 -3.36 3.53 18.90
CA LEU A 78 -3.94 3.07 20.18
C LEU A 78 -4.06 1.54 20.24
N ASP A 79 -4.41 0.91 19.12
CA ASP A 79 -4.61 -0.54 18.99
C ASP A 79 -3.71 -1.15 17.89
N ALA A 80 -2.58 -0.52 17.59
CA ALA A 80 -1.68 -0.94 16.53
C ALA A 80 -1.02 -2.31 16.84
N ALA A 81 -1.01 -3.18 15.85
CA ALA A 81 -0.40 -4.50 15.96
C ALA A 81 1.14 -4.42 15.98
N PRO A 82 1.82 -5.35 16.65
CA PRO A 82 3.26 -5.54 16.47
C PRO A 82 3.62 -5.77 15.01
N LEU A 83 4.79 -5.31 14.57
CA LEU A 83 5.23 -5.38 13.17
C LEU A 83 5.12 -6.81 12.60
N ILE A 84 5.64 -7.80 13.30
CA ILE A 84 5.62 -9.20 12.84
C ILE A 84 4.17 -9.70 12.68
N THR A 85 3.30 -9.39 13.62
CA THR A 85 1.88 -9.79 13.59
C THR A 85 1.16 -9.17 12.38
N ALA A 86 1.44 -7.88 12.09
CA ALA A 86 0.87 -7.20 10.95
C ALA A 86 1.33 -7.81 9.62
N LEU A 87 2.62 -8.13 9.50
CA LEU A 87 3.20 -8.74 8.31
C LEU A 87 2.72 -10.18 8.10
N GLU A 88 2.59 -10.98 9.17
CA GLU A 88 2.00 -12.33 9.09
C GLU A 88 0.53 -12.28 8.67
N ALA A 89 -0.24 -11.33 9.21
CA ALA A 89 -1.63 -11.13 8.80
C ALA A 89 -1.74 -10.69 7.33
N PHE A 90 -0.86 -9.80 6.87
CA PHE A 90 -0.79 -9.41 5.47
C PHE A 90 -0.39 -10.60 4.58
N SER A 91 0.57 -11.42 5.01
CA SER A 91 0.95 -12.65 4.29
C SER A 91 -0.21 -13.61 4.12
N ALA A 92 -1.02 -13.80 5.17
CA ALA A 92 -2.21 -14.66 5.12
C ALA A 92 -3.31 -14.10 4.20
N PHE A 93 -3.35 -12.77 4.01
CA PHE A 93 -4.28 -12.11 3.08
C PHE A 93 -3.83 -12.24 1.62
N CYS A 94 -2.53 -12.37 1.33
CA CYS A 94 -1.99 -12.43 -0.02
C CYS A 94 -2.27 -13.79 -0.69
N PRO A 95 -2.99 -13.85 -1.83
CA PRO A 95 -3.16 -15.10 -2.56
C PRO A 95 -1.82 -15.58 -3.14
N THR A 96 -1.53 -16.86 -3.02
CA THR A 96 -0.30 -17.45 -3.55
C THR A 96 -0.16 -17.21 -5.07
N GLY A 97 0.95 -16.64 -5.48
CA GLY A 97 1.28 -16.38 -6.89
C GLY A 97 0.50 -15.23 -7.53
N ALA A 98 -0.27 -14.46 -6.77
CA ALA A 98 -0.95 -13.27 -7.28
C ALA A 98 0.03 -12.18 -7.66
N ASP A 99 -0.33 -11.37 -8.66
CA ASP A 99 0.36 -10.11 -8.92
C ASP A 99 0.09 -9.13 -7.79
N ILE A 100 1.14 -8.46 -7.32
CA ILE A 100 1.06 -7.46 -6.26
C ILE A 100 1.36 -6.07 -6.83
N TRP A 101 0.44 -5.15 -6.63
CA TRP A 101 0.46 -3.79 -7.15
C TRP A 101 0.64 -2.77 -6.02
N CYS A 102 1.35 -1.69 -6.31
CA CYS A 102 1.36 -0.47 -5.51
C CYS A 102 1.50 0.77 -6.39
N ASN A 103 1.35 1.97 -5.82
CA ASN A 103 1.49 3.22 -6.59
C ASN A 103 2.94 3.73 -6.64
N GLY A 104 3.93 2.90 -6.35
CA GLY A 104 5.34 3.26 -6.43
C GLY A 104 6.27 2.14 -6.04
N ASN A 105 6.70 1.34 -7.02
CA ASN A 105 7.69 0.27 -6.80
C ASN A 105 9.04 0.78 -6.26
N SER A 106 9.26 2.09 -6.26
CA SER A 106 10.45 2.71 -5.67
C SER A 106 10.22 3.24 -4.24
N TYR A 107 9.00 3.09 -3.70
CA TYR A 107 8.64 3.56 -2.35
C TYR A 107 7.93 2.48 -1.54
N ASP A 108 6.67 2.17 -1.86
CA ASP A 108 5.85 1.23 -1.08
C ASP A 108 6.47 -0.18 -1.05
N MET A 109 6.86 -0.68 -2.21
CA MET A 109 7.39 -2.04 -2.36
C MET A 109 8.69 -2.28 -1.56
N PRO A 110 9.76 -1.46 -1.72
CA PRO A 110 10.99 -1.66 -0.95
C PRO A 110 10.83 -1.40 0.54
N ILE A 111 9.92 -0.52 0.96
CA ILE A 111 9.63 -0.31 2.39
C ILE A 111 8.99 -1.56 2.98
N LEU A 112 7.95 -2.09 2.34
CA LEU A 112 7.27 -3.29 2.82
C LEU A 112 8.21 -4.51 2.80
N ALA A 113 8.97 -4.72 1.72
CA ALA A 113 9.94 -5.80 1.62
C ALA A 113 11.03 -5.71 2.70
N ASN A 114 11.54 -4.50 2.98
CA ASN A 114 12.51 -4.29 4.06
C ASN A 114 11.92 -4.55 5.45
N ALA A 115 10.65 -4.24 5.68
CA ALA A 115 9.97 -4.56 6.94
C ALA A 115 9.92 -6.08 7.18
N TYR A 116 9.62 -6.88 6.15
CA TYR A 116 9.73 -8.33 6.20
C TYR A 116 11.14 -8.80 6.55
N HIS A 117 12.14 -8.25 5.86
CA HIS A 117 13.55 -8.57 6.12
C HIS A 117 13.97 -8.22 7.55
N ALA A 118 13.52 -7.08 8.10
CA ALA A 118 13.85 -6.62 9.44
C ALA A 118 13.35 -7.56 10.56
N VAL A 119 12.29 -8.32 10.30
CA VAL A 119 11.76 -9.33 11.24
C VAL A 119 12.16 -10.77 10.88
N GLY A 120 12.91 -10.97 9.81
CA GLY A 120 13.46 -12.27 9.42
C GLY A 120 12.45 -13.23 8.80
N ILE A 121 11.39 -12.72 8.16
CA ILE A 121 10.40 -13.53 7.42
C ILE A 121 10.41 -13.16 5.94
N ASP A 122 10.09 -14.14 5.09
CA ASP A 122 10.04 -13.94 3.64
C ASP A 122 8.78 -13.17 3.22
N THR A 123 8.89 -12.40 2.13
CA THR A 123 7.73 -11.76 1.50
C THR A 123 6.78 -12.82 0.94
N PRO A 124 5.43 -12.63 1.02
CA PRO A 124 4.46 -13.58 0.49
C PRO A 124 4.34 -13.56 -1.03
N TRP A 125 5.11 -12.72 -1.71
CA TRP A 125 5.11 -12.61 -3.17
C TRP A 125 6.51 -12.84 -3.75
N HIS A 126 6.55 -13.14 -5.04
CA HIS A 126 7.80 -13.19 -5.81
C HIS A 126 8.07 -11.84 -6.50
N PHE A 127 9.34 -11.41 -6.56
CA PHE A 127 9.72 -10.11 -7.15
C PHE A 127 9.23 -9.92 -8.59
N TYR A 128 9.08 -10.98 -9.38
CA TYR A 128 8.58 -10.90 -10.74
C TYR A 128 7.06 -10.71 -10.84
N ASN A 129 6.33 -10.80 -9.72
CA ASN A 129 4.90 -10.50 -9.61
C ASN A 129 4.62 -9.04 -9.23
N GLU A 130 5.67 -8.23 -8.99
CA GLU A 130 5.51 -6.82 -8.63
C GLU A 130 5.04 -6.00 -9.83
N ARG A 131 4.07 -5.11 -9.61
CA ARG A 131 3.47 -4.23 -10.62
C ARG A 131 3.39 -2.80 -10.11
N ASP A 132 3.60 -1.83 -11.03
CA ASP A 132 3.69 -0.41 -10.68
C ASP A 132 2.60 0.42 -11.36
N LEU A 133 1.64 0.89 -10.58
CA LEU A 133 0.59 1.78 -11.07
C LEU A 133 1.15 3.12 -11.55
N ARG A 134 2.22 3.65 -10.95
CA ARG A 134 2.80 4.94 -11.36
C ARG A 134 3.31 4.89 -12.81
N THR A 135 3.92 3.80 -13.21
CA THR A 135 4.31 3.56 -14.60
C THR A 135 3.10 3.49 -15.51
N LEU A 136 2.07 2.72 -15.13
CA LEU A 136 0.84 2.59 -15.89
C LEU A 136 0.14 3.95 -16.08
N LYS A 137 0.04 4.76 -15.03
CA LYS A 137 -0.46 6.16 -15.09
C LYS A 137 0.38 7.04 -16.02
N GLY A 138 1.71 6.86 -16.01
CA GLY A 138 2.62 7.61 -16.87
C GLY A 138 2.37 7.39 -18.36
N LEU A 139 1.93 6.20 -18.74
CA LEU A 139 1.54 5.83 -20.10
C LEU A 139 0.12 6.32 -20.47
N ASN A 140 -0.71 6.64 -19.49
CA ASN A 140 -2.14 7.01 -19.65
C ASN A 140 -2.46 8.35 -18.95
N LYS A 141 -1.72 9.40 -19.29
CA LYS A 141 -1.71 10.69 -18.55
C LYS A 141 -3.04 11.43 -18.50
N THR A 142 -3.95 11.16 -19.40
CA THR A 142 -5.27 11.83 -19.49
C THR A 142 -6.35 11.12 -18.69
N LEU A 143 -6.18 9.85 -18.39
CA LEU A 143 -7.18 9.09 -17.66
C LEU A 143 -7.20 9.48 -16.18
N ARG A 144 -8.41 9.71 -15.68
CA ARG A 144 -8.69 10.03 -14.27
C ARG A 144 -9.98 9.36 -13.85
N ILE A 145 -10.05 9.00 -12.60
CA ILE A 145 -11.30 8.59 -11.95
C ILE A 145 -11.55 9.52 -10.76
N GLU A 146 -12.82 9.73 -10.44
CA GLU A 146 -13.20 10.46 -9.25
C GLU A 146 -12.70 9.71 -8.01
N ARG A 147 -12.09 10.44 -7.07
CA ARG A 147 -11.61 9.85 -5.85
C ARG A 147 -12.76 9.61 -4.88
N SER A 148 -12.79 8.42 -4.30
CA SER A 148 -13.61 8.07 -3.14
C SER A 148 -12.71 7.76 -1.95
N GLY A 149 -13.19 8.00 -0.73
CA GLY A 149 -12.45 7.74 0.51
C GLY A 149 -11.56 8.90 0.97
N THR A 150 -10.88 8.67 2.08
CA THR A 150 -10.02 9.65 2.76
C THR A 150 -8.60 9.60 2.21
N HIS A 151 -7.99 10.74 1.92
CA HIS A 151 -6.57 10.83 1.56
C HIS A 151 -5.71 10.41 2.76
N HIS A 152 -4.60 9.72 2.47
CA HIS A 152 -3.66 9.22 3.49
C HIS A 152 -4.32 8.24 4.48
N ASN A 153 -5.28 7.47 3.96
CA ASN A 153 -5.75 6.24 4.57
C ASN A 153 -5.34 5.09 3.65
N ALA A 154 -4.45 4.23 4.10
CA ALA A 154 -3.84 3.19 3.27
C ALA A 154 -4.87 2.28 2.56
N LEU A 155 -6.01 1.95 3.20
CA LEU A 155 -7.05 1.15 2.57
C LEU A 155 -7.80 1.92 1.48
N ASP A 156 -8.23 3.15 1.77
CA ASP A 156 -8.94 3.98 0.80
C ASP A 156 -8.05 4.28 -0.42
N ASP A 157 -6.74 4.50 -0.17
CA ASP A 157 -5.76 4.70 -1.23
C ASP A 157 -5.58 3.43 -2.08
N ALA A 158 -5.45 2.25 -1.47
CA ALA A 158 -5.36 0.98 -2.17
C ALA A 158 -6.61 0.71 -3.04
N ILE A 159 -7.82 0.94 -2.53
CA ILE A 159 -9.06 0.76 -3.29
C ILE A 159 -9.12 1.72 -4.48
N HIS A 160 -8.82 3.00 -4.28
CA HIS A 160 -8.79 3.99 -5.36
C HIS A 160 -7.77 3.61 -6.44
N GLN A 161 -6.59 3.16 -6.04
CA GLN A 161 -5.51 2.74 -6.93
C GLN A 161 -5.89 1.49 -7.74
N ALA A 162 -6.54 0.49 -7.12
CA ALA A 162 -7.04 -0.69 -7.80
C ALA A 162 -8.07 -0.32 -8.89
N ARG A 163 -9.03 0.55 -8.57
CA ARG A 163 -10.02 1.06 -9.53
C ARG A 163 -9.36 1.82 -10.68
N LEU A 164 -8.30 2.56 -10.42
CA LEU A 164 -7.56 3.27 -11.46
C LEU A 164 -6.82 2.30 -12.39
N VAL A 165 -6.24 1.20 -11.87
CA VAL A 165 -5.66 0.14 -12.73
C VAL A 165 -6.74 -0.45 -13.63
N GLN A 166 -7.89 -0.82 -13.06
CA GLN A 166 -9.02 -1.37 -13.81
C GLN A 166 -9.45 -0.43 -14.95
N HIS A 167 -9.67 0.83 -14.62
CA HIS A 167 -10.09 1.85 -15.60
C HIS A 167 -9.09 2.02 -16.75
N ILE A 168 -7.79 2.08 -16.45
CA ILE A 168 -6.76 2.22 -17.47
C ILE A 168 -6.69 0.98 -18.37
N LEU A 169 -6.76 -0.22 -17.79
CA LEU A 169 -6.62 -1.46 -18.58
C LEU A 169 -7.87 -1.75 -19.43
N GLN A 170 -9.05 -1.38 -18.96
CA GLN A 170 -10.29 -1.49 -19.77
C GLN A 170 -10.27 -0.49 -20.93
N PHE A 171 -9.92 0.75 -20.69
CA PHE A 171 -9.82 1.78 -21.73
C PHE A 171 -8.84 1.37 -22.85
N ASN A 172 -7.68 0.82 -22.48
CA ASN A 172 -6.71 0.36 -23.49
C ASN A 172 -7.22 -0.85 -24.28
N SER A 173 -8.00 -1.74 -23.67
CA SER A 173 -8.60 -2.89 -24.36
C SER A 173 -9.64 -2.45 -25.41
N ASP A 174 -10.36 -1.37 -25.15
CA ASP A 174 -11.37 -0.82 -26.06
C ASP A 174 -10.74 -0.12 -27.28
N LEU A 175 -9.48 0.30 -27.17
CA LEU A 175 -8.73 0.90 -28.29
C LEU A 175 -8.15 -0.15 -29.26
N ASP A 176 -7.98 -1.38 -28.80
CA ASP A 176 -7.41 -2.50 -29.56
C ASP A 176 -8.52 -3.37 -30.22
N ALA A 177 -9.80 -3.06 -29.99
CA ALA A 177 -10.96 -3.78 -30.52
C ALA A 177 -11.62 -3.06 -31.71
#